data_f8d51d4f05ffc7834145bd3fd821f601
#
_entry.id   f8d51d4f05ffc7834145bd3fd821f601
#
_cell.length_a   1.000
_cell.length_b   1.000
_cell.length_c   1.000
_cell.angle_alpha   90.00
_cell.angle_beta   90.00
_cell.angle_gamma   90.00
#
_symmetry.space_group_name_H-M   'P 1'
#
loop_
_entity.id
_entity.type
_entity.pdbx_description
1 polymer ?
#
loop_
_entity_poly.entity_id
_entity_poly.type
_entity_poly.pdbx_seq_one_letter_code
_entity_poly.pdbx_strand_id
1 'polypeptide(L)'
;LVGSEMCIRDRYLEKRSVELALKVNQYTLDENKQNPKNPTLTESQRSTDDEYFEDIRFIVSFMGYNIFEKAEVTDKSPMFYIVENGILAKGIYNDGGMTVLEGSKICVKESAKFRHPEQRAKMLKECRCELEDDFYIVKRAKSFPSPSGAAVFCLGRSSNGWSAWISNIDKKKAKTLNQLYRNKE
;
A
#
# COMPACT_ATOMS: atom_id res chain seq x y z
N LEU A 1 -26.73 -26.39 15.78
CA LEU A 1 -27.30 -25.24 15.02
C LEU A 1 -26.49 -23.96 15.19
N VAL A 2 -26.05 -23.63 16.42
CA VAL A 2 -25.24 -22.40 16.67
C VAL A 2 -23.90 -22.42 15.92
N GLY A 3 -23.24 -23.57 15.79
CA GLY A 3 -21.98 -23.69 15.07
C GLY A 3 -22.09 -23.53 13.56
N SER A 4 -23.25 -23.82 12.95
CA SER A 4 -23.45 -23.65 11.51
C SER A 4 -23.70 -22.18 11.12
N GLU A 5 -24.41 -21.44 11.96
CA GLU A 5 -24.68 -20.00 11.72
C GLU A 5 -23.41 -19.16 11.90
N MET A 6 -22.60 -19.46 12.92
CA MET A 6 -21.32 -18.81 13.11
C MET A 6 -20.38 -19.05 11.92
N CYS A 7 -20.32 -20.27 11.40
CA CYS A 7 -19.52 -20.59 10.22
C CYS A 7 -20.02 -19.87 8.93
N ILE A 8 -21.32 -19.61 8.80
CA ILE A 8 -21.90 -18.88 7.66
C ILE A 8 -21.54 -17.40 7.73
N ARG A 9 -21.67 -16.79 8.90
CA ARG A 9 -21.28 -15.40 9.17
C ARG A 9 -19.78 -15.18 8.90
N ASP A 10 -18.93 -16.05 9.45
CA ASP A 10 -17.47 -15.95 9.26
C ASP A 10 -17.10 -15.98 7.79
N ARG A 11 -17.69 -16.87 7.01
CA ARG A 11 -17.47 -16.95 5.55
C ARG A 11 -17.94 -15.71 4.81
N TYR A 12 -19.04 -15.10 5.25
CA TYR A 12 -19.52 -13.86 4.65
C TYR A 12 -18.55 -12.70 4.91
N LEU A 13 -18.15 -12.51 6.15
CA LEU A 13 -17.21 -11.46 6.56
C LEU A 13 -15.84 -11.65 5.89
N GLU A 14 -15.32 -12.88 5.84
CA GLU A 14 -14.09 -13.21 5.14
C GLU A 14 -14.18 -12.82 3.66
N LYS A 15 -15.24 -13.26 2.99
CA LYS A 15 -15.45 -12.95 1.57
C LYS A 15 -15.55 -11.45 1.32
N ARG A 16 -16.36 -10.75 2.12
CA ARG A 16 -16.55 -9.30 2.04
C ARG A 16 -15.23 -8.56 2.23
N SER A 17 -14.42 -9.00 3.21
CA SER A 17 -13.09 -8.45 3.49
C SER A 17 -12.14 -8.62 2.30
N VAL A 18 -12.07 -9.84 1.75
CA VAL A 18 -11.20 -10.15 0.60
C VAL A 18 -11.63 -9.36 -0.63
N GLU A 19 -12.93 -9.32 -0.96
CA GLU A 19 -13.45 -8.58 -2.11
C GLU A 19 -13.15 -7.09 -2.01
N LEU A 20 -13.34 -6.49 -0.83
CA LEU A 20 -13.07 -5.06 -0.65
C LEU A 20 -11.58 -4.77 -0.68
N ALA A 21 -10.75 -5.58 -0.02
CA ALA A 21 -9.30 -5.43 -0.05
C ALA A 21 -8.73 -5.57 -1.47
N LEU A 22 -9.23 -6.52 -2.27
CA LEU A 22 -8.87 -6.65 -3.69
C LEU A 22 -9.32 -5.44 -4.52
N LYS A 23 -10.51 -4.90 -4.25
CA LYS A 23 -11.03 -3.71 -4.94
C LYS A 23 -10.21 -2.47 -4.62
N VAL A 24 -9.84 -2.30 -3.36
CA VAL A 24 -8.97 -1.21 -2.88
C VAL A 24 -7.54 -1.41 -3.36
N ASN A 25 -7.06 -2.67 -3.39
CA ASN A 25 -5.77 -3.11 -3.93
C ASN A 25 -4.56 -2.31 -3.42
N GLN A 26 -4.53 -2.05 -2.12
CA GLN A 26 -3.39 -1.44 -1.45
C GLN A 26 -2.37 -2.47 -0.96
N TYR A 27 -2.85 -3.67 -0.59
CA TYR A 27 -2.05 -4.77 -0.08
C TYR A 27 -2.15 -6.00 -0.99
N THR A 28 -1.11 -6.80 -1.02
CA THR A 28 -1.08 -8.06 -1.78
C THR A 28 -1.69 -9.17 -0.93
N LEU A 29 -2.67 -9.87 -1.46
CA LEU A 29 -3.37 -10.99 -0.78
C LEU A 29 -2.84 -12.34 -1.28
N ASP A 30 -1.51 -12.55 -1.24
CA ASP A 30 -0.87 -13.70 -1.87
C ASP A 30 -1.10 -15.03 -1.14
N GLU A 31 -1.29 -14.96 0.17
CA GLU A 31 -1.44 -16.15 1.00
C GLU A 31 -2.89 -16.59 1.18
N ASN A 32 -3.84 -15.72 0.85
CA ASN A 32 -5.25 -16.07 0.90
C ASN A 32 -5.68 -16.83 -0.37
N LYS A 33 -5.41 -18.14 -0.38
CA LYS A 33 -5.75 -19.04 -1.48
C LYS A 33 -7.22 -19.47 -1.50
N GLN A 34 -7.98 -19.13 -0.46
CA GLN A 34 -9.38 -19.48 -0.35
C GLN A 34 -10.24 -18.39 -1.00
N ASN A 35 -11.06 -18.82 -1.95
CA ASN A 35 -12.14 -17.98 -2.49
C ASN A 35 -13.44 -18.48 -1.87
N PRO A 36 -13.88 -17.91 -0.74
CA PRO A 36 -15.05 -18.42 -0.03
C PRO A 36 -16.28 -18.36 -0.95
N LYS A 37 -17.03 -19.47 -1.01
CA LYS A 37 -18.30 -19.52 -1.73
C LYS A 37 -19.30 -18.56 -1.06
N ASN A 38 -20.17 -17.96 -1.85
CA ASN A 38 -21.23 -17.11 -1.33
C ASN A 38 -22.11 -17.91 -0.35
N PRO A 39 -22.15 -17.56 0.95
CA PRO A 39 -23.12 -18.14 1.83
C PRO A 39 -24.51 -17.60 1.51
N THR A 40 -25.51 -18.44 1.67
CA THR A 40 -26.91 -18.02 1.56
C THR A 40 -27.32 -17.37 2.88
N LEU A 41 -27.48 -16.07 2.90
CA LEU A 41 -27.93 -15.29 4.06
C LEU A 41 -29.32 -14.72 3.77
N THR A 42 -30.14 -14.63 4.80
CA THR A 42 -31.37 -13.84 4.75
C THR A 42 -31.00 -12.34 4.68
N GLU A 43 -31.94 -11.52 4.25
CA GLU A 43 -31.73 -10.04 4.15
C GLU A 43 -31.39 -9.44 5.52
N SER A 44 -32.08 -9.87 6.59
CA SER A 44 -31.83 -9.45 7.96
C SER A 44 -30.43 -9.85 8.45
N GLN A 45 -29.99 -11.08 8.19
CA GLN A 45 -28.65 -11.54 8.55
C GLN A 45 -27.57 -10.73 7.81
N ARG A 46 -27.80 -10.46 6.51
CA ARG A 46 -26.88 -9.65 5.72
C ARG A 46 -26.74 -8.23 6.26
N SER A 47 -27.85 -7.57 6.62
CA SER A 47 -27.82 -6.23 7.20
C SER A 47 -27.02 -6.20 8.50
N THR A 48 -27.23 -7.16 9.40
CA THR A 48 -26.47 -7.25 10.64
C THR A 48 -24.98 -7.52 10.41
N ASP A 49 -24.64 -8.39 9.46
CA ASP A 49 -23.25 -8.73 9.15
C ASP A 49 -22.54 -7.58 8.42
N ASP A 50 -23.26 -6.77 7.63
CA ASP A 50 -22.71 -5.56 7.02
C ASP A 50 -22.41 -4.48 8.08
N GLU A 51 -23.25 -4.30 9.11
CA GLU A 51 -22.94 -3.42 10.25
C GLU A 51 -21.68 -3.89 10.99
N TYR A 52 -21.58 -5.20 11.26
CA TYR A 52 -20.36 -5.79 11.86
C TYR A 52 -19.12 -5.57 11.01
N PHE A 53 -19.26 -5.63 9.70
CA PHE A 53 -18.15 -5.38 8.78
C PHE A 53 -17.70 -3.91 8.82
N GLU A 54 -18.61 -2.95 8.96
CA GLU A 54 -18.25 -1.53 9.13
C GLU A 54 -17.49 -1.29 10.44
N ASP A 55 -17.86 -1.98 11.54
CA ASP A 55 -17.11 -1.94 12.79
C ASP A 55 -15.68 -2.48 12.62
N ILE A 56 -15.53 -3.61 11.91
CA ILE A 56 -14.21 -4.17 11.58
C ILE A 56 -13.39 -3.16 10.76
N ARG A 57 -13.97 -2.52 9.75
CA ARG A 57 -13.30 -1.49 8.95
C ARG A 57 -12.81 -0.34 9.82
N PHE A 58 -13.68 0.15 10.69
CA PHE A 58 -13.35 1.24 11.61
C PHE A 58 -12.19 0.86 12.53
N ILE A 59 -12.23 -0.30 13.17
CA ILE A 59 -11.17 -0.77 14.08
C ILE A 59 -9.85 -0.95 13.33
N VAL A 60 -9.87 -1.57 12.16
CA VAL A 60 -8.68 -1.82 11.34
C VAL A 60 -8.06 -0.50 10.88
N SER A 61 -8.88 0.46 10.47
CA SER A 61 -8.43 1.81 10.10
C SER A 61 -7.88 2.57 11.31
N PHE A 62 -8.54 2.48 12.48
CA PHE A 62 -8.07 3.09 13.72
C PHE A 62 -6.72 2.53 14.18
N MET A 63 -6.45 1.26 13.91
CA MET A 63 -5.15 0.62 14.14
C MET A 63 -4.07 1.03 13.11
N GLY A 64 -4.40 1.89 12.14
CA GLY A 64 -3.49 2.39 11.12
C GLY A 64 -3.35 1.45 9.88
N TYR A 65 -4.21 0.46 9.73
CA TYR A 65 -4.22 -0.44 8.58
C TYR A 65 -5.30 -0.03 7.57
N ASN A 66 -4.94 0.76 6.56
CA ASN A 66 -5.88 1.21 5.50
C ASN A 66 -6.14 0.11 4.45
N ILE A 67 -6.53 -1.10 4.89
CA ILE A 67 -6.75 -2.25 4.00
C ILE A 67 -8.00 -2.06 3.15
N PHE A 68 -9.03 -1.46 3.72
CA PHE A 68 -10.36 -1.34 3.15
C PHE A 68 -10.67 0.04 2.57
N GLU A 69 -9.75 0.98 2.68
CA GLU A 69 -9.93 2.35 2.22
C GLU A 69 -8.87 2.70 1.18
N LYS A 70 -9.28 3.36 0.10
CA LYS A 70 -8.30 3.97 -0.78
C LYS A 70 -7.65 5.10 0.02
N ALA A 71 -6.31 5.15 0.01
CA ALA A 71 -5.62 6.34 0.47
C ALA A 71 -6.17 7.53 -0.35
N GLU A 72 -7.04 8.31 0.26
CA GLU A 72 -7.49 9.56 -0.36
C GLU A 72 -6.29 10.47 -0.48
N VAL A 73 -5.81 10.63 -1.71
CA VAL A 73 -4.87 11.67 -2.07
C VAL A 73 -5.66 12.98 -2.05
N THR A 74 -5.78 13.57 -0.88
CA THR A 74 -6.31 14.93 -0.81
C THR A 74 -5.21 15.88 -1.29
N ASP A 75 -5.57 16.95 -1.98
CA ASP A 75 -4.63 18.00 -2.41
C ASP A 75 -3.79 18.60 -1.26
N LYS A 76 -4.17 18.29 -0.01
CA LYS A 76 -3.51 18.74 1.22
C LYS A 76 -2.54 17.71 1.82
N SER A 77 -2.49 16.46 1.29
CA SER A 77 -1.56 15.45 1.82
C SER A 77 -0.11 15.83 1.50
N PRO A 78 0.79 15.87 2.51
CA PRO A 78 2.18 16.25 2.26
C PRO A 78 2.84 15.25 1.31
N MET A 79 3.30 15.76 0.17
CA MET A 79 3.97 14.98 -0.85
C MET A 79 5.46 14.84 -0.54
N PHE A 80 5.98 13.65 -0.72
CA PHE A 80 7.39 13.32 -0.56
C PHE A 80 7.99 12.81 -1.86
N TYR A 81 9.31 12.96 -1.99
CA TYR A 81 10.04 12.64 -3.20
C TYR A 81 11.28 11.83 -2.88
N ILE A 82 11.65 10.91 -3.78
CA ILE A 82 13.01 10.37 -3.87
C ILE A 82 13.63 10.97 -5.13
N VAL A 83 14.73 11.69 -4.96
CA VAL A 83 15.46 12.35 -6.05
C VAL A 83 16.89 11.86 -6.04
N GLU A 84 17.23 10.91 -6.91
CA GLU A 84 18.57 10.31 -6.98
C GLU A 84 18.86 9.75 -8.37
N ASN A 85 20.00 10.10 -8.98
CA ASN A 85 20.49 9.50 -10.24
C ASN A 85 19.44 9.41 -11.36
N GLY A 86 18.65 10.47 -11.58
CA GLY A 86 17.60 10.51 -12.58
C GLY A 86 16.27 9.89 -12.13
N ILE A 87 16.22 9.25 -10.96
CA ILE A 87 14.98 8.79 -10.32
C ILE A 87 14.23 9.98 -9.75
N LEU A 88 12.93 10.01 -9.98
CA LEU A 88 11.98 10.95 -9.39
C LEU A 88 10.73 10.18 -8.96
N ALA A 89 10.79 9.54 -7.81
CA ALA A 89 9.61 8.92 -7.24
C ALA A 89 8.82 9.94 -6.39
N LYS A 90 7.50 9.85 -6.46
CA LYS A 90 6.54 10.68 -5.71
C LYS A 90 5.77 9.79 -4.76
N GLY A 91 5.54 10.23 -3.55
CA GLY A 91 4.80 9.46 -2.56
C GLY A 91 4.10 10.32 -1.54
N ILE A 92 3.10 9.71 -0.90
CA ILE A 92 2.35 10.28 0.22
C ILE A 92 2.58 9.39 1.43
N TYR A 93 2.94 10.01 2.55
CA TYR A 93 3.12 9.33 3.83
C TYR A 93 1.82 9.37 4.63
N ASN A 94 1.28 8.22 4.98
CA ASN A 94 0.08 8.07 5.80
C ASN A 94 0.31 6.98 6.86
N ASP A 95 0.14 7.33 8.11
CA ASP A 95 0.07 6.42 9.27
C ASP A 95 1.13 5.28 9.29
N GLY A 96 2.38 5.67 9.06
CA GLY A 96 3.49 4.71 9.05
C GLY A 96 3.76 4.05 7.70
N GLY A 97 2.82 4.08 6.77
CA GLY A 97 2.96 3.59 5.40
C GLY A 97 3.39 4.67 4.40
N MET A 98 3.67 4.25 3.17
CA MET A 98 4.00 5.15 2.07
C MET A 98 3.30 4.69 0.79
N THR A 99 2.53 5.56 0.16
CA THR A 99 1.92 5.31 -1.15
C THR A 99 2.78 5.92 -2.25
N VAL A 100 3.34 5.08 -3.11
CA VAL A 100 4.04 5.51 -4.33
C VAL A 100 3.00 5.87 -5.38
N LEU A 101 3.10 7.08 -5.93
CA LEU A 101 2.12 7.64 -6.85
C LEU A 101 2.41 7.26 -8.30
N GLU A 102 1.36 7.29 -9.11
CA GLU A 102 1.43 7.23 -10.57
C GLU A 102 2.32 8.34 -11.12
N GLY A 103 3.03 8.06 -12.24
CA GLY A 103 4.02 8.96 -12.82
C GLY A 103 5.34 9.02 -12.07
N SER A 104 5.55 8.17 -11.05
CA SER A 104 6.86 8.02 -10.42
C SER A 104 7.85 7.35 -11.37
N LYS A 105 9.02 7.98 -11.52
CA LYS A 105 10.16 7.46 -12.29
C LYS A 105 11.09 6.71 -11.34
N ILE A 106 11.24 5.40 -11.52
CA ILE A 106 11.95 4.51 -10.60
C ILE A 106 13.06 3.72 -11.32
N CYS A 107 14.00 3.16 -10.55
CA CYS A 107 15.18 2.48 -11.08
C CYS A 107 14.83 1.16 -11.79
N VAL A 108 15.43 0.92 -12.96
CA VAL A 108 15.36 -0.39 -13.65
C VAL A 108 16.35 -1.37 -13.04
N LYS A 109 17.60 -0.94 -12.83
CA LYS A 109 18.69 -1.81 -12.38
C LYS A 109 18.59 -2.08 -10.88
N GLU A 110 18.71 -3.35 -10.53
CA GLU A 110 18.82 -3.77 -9.14
C GLU A 110 20.28 -3.84 -8.71
N SER A 111 20.52 -3.53 -7.43
CA SER A 111 21.85 -3.72 -6.84
C SER A 111 22.20 -5.21 -6.80
N ALA A 112 23.46 -5.59 -7.03
CA ALA A 112 23.93 -6.98 -6.95
C ALA A 112 23.67 -7.65 -5.59
N LYS A 113 23.49 -6.84 -4.51
CA LYS A 113 23.16 -7.33 -3.16
C LYS A 113 21.68 -7.17 -2.82
N PHE A 114 20.82 -6.99 -3.83
CA PHE A 114 19.39 -6.86 -3.59
C PHE A 114 18.78 -8.20 -3.15
N ARG A 115 18.07 -8.21 -2.02
CA ARG A 115 17.65 -9.45 -1.37
C ARG A 115 16.33 -10.03 -1.88
N HIS A 116 15.50 -9.22 -2.56
CA HIS A 116 14.12 -9.60 -2.92
C HIS A 116 13.78 -9.24 -4.37
N PRO A 117 14.52 -9.74 -5.38
CA PRO A 117 14.29 -9.39 -6.78
C PRO A 117 12.93 -9.89 -7.29
N GLU A 118 12.54 -11.11 -6.92
CA GLU A 118 11.25 -11.69 -7.33
C GLU A 118 10.06 -10.90 -6.80
N GLN A 119 10.13 -10.49 -5.53
CA GLN A 119 9.09 -9.68 -4.91
C GLN A 119 8.97 -8.31 -5.60
N ARG A 120 10.10 -7.68 -5.92
CA ARG A 120 10.10 -6.42 -6.66
C ARG A 120 9.53 -6.60 -8.07
N ALA A 121 9.91 -7.65 -8.79
CA ALA A 121 9.40 -7.96 -10.12
C ALA A 121 7.86 -8.13 -10.11
N LYS A 122 7.31 -8.77 -9.07
CA LYS A 122 5.87 -8.88 -8.86
C LYS A 122 5.22 -7.51 -8.67
N MET A 123 5.79 -6.66 -7.81
CA MET A 123 5.30 -5.31 -7.55
C MET A 123 5.34 -4.43 -8.81
N LEU A 124 6.37 -4.55 -9.66
CA LEU A 124 6.45 -3.85 -10.94
C LEU A 124 5.29 -4.20 -11.87
N LYS A 125 4.89 -5.49 -11.93
CA LYS A 125 3.72 -5.94 -12.70
C LYS A 125 2.41 -5.40 -12.12
N GLU A 126 2.24 -5.45 -10.80
CA GLU A 126 1.05 -4.94 -10.11
C GLU A 126 0.86 -3.43 -10.31
N CYS A 127 1.96 -2.68 -10.28
CA CYS A 127 1.98 -1.24 -10.55
C CYS A 127 1.88 -0.90 -12.04
N ARG A 128 1.81 -1.91 -12.92
CA ARG A 128 1.82 -1.74 -14.39
C ARG A 128 2.98 -0.84 -14.83
N CYS A 129 4.16 -1.08 -14.26
CA CYS A 129 5.32 -0.28 -14.58
C CYS A 129 5.73 -0.49 -16.04
N GLU A 130 5.91 0.58 -16.78
CA GLU A 130 6.37 0.57 -18.16
C GLU A 130 7.82 1.06 -18.22
N LEU A 131 8.61 0.43 -19.08
CA LEU A 131 9.98 0.83 -19.32
C LEU A 131 9.98 2.02 -20.29
N GLU A 132 10.49 3.16 -19.83
CA GLU A 132 10.71 4.35 -20.63
C GLU A 132 12.17 4.77 -20.46
N ASP A 133 12.94 4.73 -21.56
CA ASP A 133 14.39 4.93 -21.56
C ASP A 133 15.09 3.98 -20.57
N ASP A 134 15.78 4.51 -19.57
CA ASP A 134 16.53 3.79 -18.53
C ASP A 134 15.76 3.65 -17.20
N PHE A 135 14.45 3.92 -17.19
CA PHE A 135 13.63 3.95 -15.98
C PHE A 135 12.30 3.23 -16.14
N TYR A 136 11.76 2.74 -15.05
CA TYR A 136 10.35 2.34 -15.00
C TYR A 136 9.49 3.53 -14.62
N ILE A 137 8.36 3.71 -15.33
CA ILE A 137 7.31 4.65 -14.96
C ILE A 137 6.16 3.89 -14.32
N VAL A 138 5.82 4.26 -13.11
CA VAL A 138 4.69 3.67 -12.37
C VAL A 138 3.38 4.16 -13.00
N LYS A 139 2.56 3.27 -13.53
CA LYS A 139 1.24 3.59 -14.13
C LYS A 139 0.08 3.37 -13.17
N ARG A 140 0.34 2.77 -12.01
CA ARG A 140 -0.66 2.55 -10.98
C ARG A 140 -0.05 2.77 -9.61
N ALA A 141 -0.67 3.65 -8.82
CA ALA A 141 -0.24 3.90 -7.44
C ALA A 141 -0.30 2.63 -6.59
N LYS A 142 0.64 2.49 -5.64
CA LYS A 142 0.70 1.36 -4.71
C LYS A 142 1.13 1.82 -3.33
N SER A 143 0.39 1.35 -2.32
CA SER A 143 0.72 1.54 -0.92
C SER A 143 1.67 0.44 -0.41
N PHE A 144 2.58 0.87 0.44
CA PHE A 144 3.57 0.03 1.12
C PHE A 144 3.40 0.21 2.63
N PRO A 145 3.55 -0.85 3.41
CA PRO A 145 3.37 -0.79 4.87
C PRO A 145 4.47 0.01 5.58
N SER A 146 5.49 0.44 4.87
CA SER A 146 6.56 1.27 5.42
C SER A 146 7.22 2.15 4.36
N PRO A 147 7.75 3.33 4.75
CA PRO A 147 8.56 4.18 3.86
C PRO A 147 9.79 3.48 3.30
N SER A 148 10.39 2.55 4.07
CA SER A 148 11.56 1.79 3.62
C SER A 148 11.21 0.78 2.53
N GLY A 149 10.08 0.08 2.64
CA GLY A 149 9.59 -0.82 1.61
C GLY A 149 9.34 -0.08 0.28
N ALA A 150 8.70 1.08 0.36
CA ALA A 150 8.48 1.94 -0.80
C ALA A 150 9.79 2.44 -1.44
N ALA A 151 10.77 2.84 -0.60
CA ALA A 151 12.08 3.29 -1.09
C ALA A 151 12.86 2.16 -1.77
N VAL A 152 12.84 0.96 -1.19
CA VAL A 152 13.45 -0.25 -1.77
C VAL A 152 12.85 -0.58 -3.14
N PHE A 153 11.53 -0.49 -3.27
CA PHE A 153 10.84 -0.67 -4.55
C PHE A 153 11.30 0.35 -5.60
N CYS A 154 11.36 1.64 -5.22
CA CYS A 154 11.74 2.71 -6.14
C CYS A 154 13.22 2.64 -6.56
N LEU A 155 14.11 2.30 -5.63
CA LEU A 155 15.56 2.38 -5.82
C LEU A 155 16.21 1.06 -6.29
N GLY A 156 15.53 -0.08 -6.20
CA GLY A 156 16.10 -1.40 -6.53
C GLY A 156 17.29 -1.80 -5.64
N ARG A 157 17.40 -1.26 -4.44
CA ARG A 157 18.44 -1.53 -3.47
C ARG A 157 17.95 -1.34 -2.03
N SER A 158 18.64 -1.92 -1.07
CA SER A 158 18.37 -1.66 0.34
C SER A 158 18.49 -0.16 0.62
N SER A 159 17.49 0.41 1.24
CA SER A 159 17.42 1.85 1.53
C SER A 159 16.61 2.12 2.80
N ASN A 160 17.06 3.13 3.56
CA ASN A 160 16.28 3.64 4.68
C ASN A 160 15.30 4.70 4.15
N GLY A 161 14.02 4.35 4.08
CA GLY A 161 12.98 5.24 3.57
C GLY A 161 12.81 6.52 4.38
N TRP A 162 13.09 6.49 5.69
CA TRP A 162 12.99 7.67 6.54
C TRP A 162 13.98 8.79 6.16
N SER A 163 15.11 8.42 5.58
CA SER A 163 16.10 9.37 5.07
C SER A 163 16.02 9.58 3.55
N ALA A 164 15.47 8.61 2.81
CA ALA A 164 15.37 8.69 1.35
C ALA A 164 14.22 9.58 0.86
N TRP A 165 13.07 9.57 1.57
CA TRP A 165 11.94 10.42 1.26
C TRP A 165 12.13 11.83 1.80
N ILE A 166 12.05 12.83 0.93
CA ILE A 166 12.26 14.25 1.20
C ILE A 166 11.04 15.08 0.81
N SER A 167 10.77 16.15 1.54
CA SER A 167 9.58 17.00 1.40
C SER A 167 9.61 17.95 0.20
N ASN A 168 10.72 18.06 -0.53
CA ASN A 168 10.86 18.95 -1.65
C ASN A 168 11.84 18.36 -2.68
N ILE A 169 11.59 18.57 -3.98
CA ILE A 169 12.49 18.18 -5.06
C ILE A 169 13.84 18.93 -4.98
N ASP A 170 13.79 20.21 -4.57
CA ASP A 170 15.02 20.96 -4.26
C ASP A 170 15.61 20.48 -2.92
N LYS A 171 16.66 19.68 -3.01
CA LYS A 171 17.34 19.09 -1.86
C LYS A 171 17.83 20.13 -0.84
N LYS A 172 18.12 21.36 -1.26
CA LYS A 172 18.57 22.42 -0.34
C LYS A 172 17.47 22.91 0.59
N LYS A 173 16.21 22.78 0.17
CA LYS A 173 15.02 23.17 0.92
C LYS A 173 14.28 21.99 1.54
N ALA A 174 14.73 20.78 1.25
CA ALA A 174 14.07 19.55 1.63
C ALA A 174 14.40 19.14 3.06
N LYS A 175 13.37 18.68 3.78
CA LYS A 175 13.52 17.94 5.04
C LYS A 175 13.22 16.47 4.78
N THR A 176 13.95 15.57 5.42
CA THR A 176 13.66 14.14 5.34
C THR A 176 12.39 13.79 6.11
N LEU A 177 11.78 12.67 5.77
CA LEU A 177 10.63 12.15 6.51
C LEU A 177 10.97 11.97 8.00
N ASN A 178 12.21 11.53 8.30
CA ASN A 178 12.69 11.40 9.67
C ASN A 178 12.67 12.71 10.44
N GLN A 179 13.16 13.80 9.84
CA GLN A 179 13.18 15.13 10.45
C GLN A 179 11.80 15.69 10.70
N LEU A 180 10.81 15.33 9.89
CA LEU A 180 9.44 15.86 10.01
C LEU A 180 8.60 15.10 11.02
N TYR A 181 8.80 13.78 11.16
CA TYR A 181 7.90 12.92 11.93
C TYR A 181 8.54 12.24 13.13
N ARG A 182 9.85 12.04 13.15
CA ARG A 182 10.55 11.36 14.27
C ARG A 182 11.40 12.30 15.11
N ASN A 183 12.13 13.21 14.49
CA ASN A 183 12.95 14.21 15.19
C ASN A 183 12.16 15.53 15.23
N LYS A 184 11.07 15.55 16.02
CA LYS A 184 10.47 16.80 16.49
C LYS A 184 11.29 17.21 17.73
N GLU A 185 12.36 17.97 17.53
CA GLU A 185 12.92 18.81 18.58
C GLU A 185 11.97 19.98 18.89
#